data_175846f9028e71d6fb54653074a7f614
#
_entry.id   175846f9028e71d6fb54653074a7f614
#
_cell.length_a   1.000
_cell.length_b   1.000
_cell.length_c   1.000
_cell.angle_alpha   90.00
_cell.angle_beta   90.00
_cell.angle_gamma   90.00
#
_symmetry.space_group_name_H-M   'P 1'
#
loop_
_entity.id
_entity.type
_entity.pdbx_description
1 polymer ?
#
loop_
_entity_poly.entity_id
_entity_poly.type
_entity_poly.pdbx_seq_one_letter_code
_entity_poly.pdbx_strand_id
1 'polypeptide(L)'
;MRIVIDTNVLASAVFFGGKPYQLLQYIMESRVNVVASKEIVDEYEEIVLRLKQKYPAFNTKIPLQDLLARFEIIRVSSEVHVSRDPDDDKFLSCAVDGKCLYIVSGDNDLLSIGSYEGIEILTVADFLNRLEKKF
;
A
#
# COMPACT_ATOMS: atom_id res chain seq x y z
N MET A 1 -6.70 -9.66 8.01
CA MET A 1 -6.80 -9.35 6.58
C MET A 1 -5.48 -8.79 6.11
N ARG A 2 -4.91 -9.40 5.10
CA ARG A 2 -3.55 -9.10 4.60
C ARG A 2 -3.67 -8.33 3.28
N ILE A 3 -3.01 -7.19 3.19
CA ILE A 3 -3.07 -6.33 2.01
C ILE A 3 -1.67 -5.79 1.65
N VAL A 4 -1.54 -5.35 0.38
CA VAL A 4 -0.42 -4.54 -0.07
C VAL A 4 -0.95 -3.15 -0.40
N ILE A 5 -0.19 -2.12 -0.07
CA ILE A 5 -0.54 -0.72 -0.38
C ILE A 5 0.48 -0.20 -1.38
N ASP A 6 0.00 0.44 -2.47
CA ASP A 6 0.94 1.08 -3.38
C ASP A 6 1.57 2.33 -2.76
N THR A 7 2.68 2.76 -3.34
CA THR A 7 3.49 3.84 -2.79
C THR A 7 2.73 5.16 -2.71
N ASN A 8 1.91 5.48 -3.71
CA ASN A 8 1.20 6.75 -3.74
C ASN A 8 0.10 6.81 -2.68
N VAL A 9 -0.59 5.70 -2.43
CA VAL A 9 -1.58 5.61 -1.35
C VAL A 9 -0.90 5.81 0.00
N LEU A 10 0.21 5.14 0.23
CA LEU A 10 0.97 5.30 1.48
C LEU A 10 1.43 6.74 1.67
N ALA A 11 2.01 7.34 0.64
CA ALA A 11 2.50 8.71 0.70
C ALA A 11 1.36 9.70 0.98
N SER A 12 0.22 9.55 0.30
CA SER A 12 -0.94 10.41 0.53
C SER A 12 -1.45 10.30 1.97
N ALA A 13 -1.47 9.08 2.52
CA ALA A 13 -1.91 8.84 3.89
C ALA A 13 -0.99 9.52 4.91
N VAL A 14 0.32 9.43 4.68
CA VAL A 14 1.32 9.98 5.60
C VAL A 14 1.31 11.52 5.59
N PHE A 15 1.10 12.14 4.41
CA PHE A 15 1.25 13.59 4.27
C PHE A 15 -0.07 14.36 4.31
N PHE A 16 -1.12 13.85 3.67
CA PHE A 16 -2.27 14.70 3.33
C PHE A 16 -3.56 14.37 4.09
N GLY A 17 -3.65 13.19 4.71
CA GLY A 17 -4.86 12.82 5.42
C GLY A 17 -5.96 12.28 4.51
N GLY A 18 -7.23 12.55 4.84
CA GLY A 18 -8.38 12.06 4.07
C GLY A 18 -8.61 10.56 4.22
N LYS A 19 -9.20 9.95 3.18
CA LYS A 19 -9.47 8.51 3.17
C LYS A 19 -8.23 7.65 3.31
N PRO A 20 -7.08 7.96 2.65
CA PRO A 20 -5.85 7.22 2.91
C PRO A 20 -5.42 7.25 4.37
N TYR A 21 -5.64 8.37 5.07
CA TYR A 21 -5.34 8.45 6.50
C TYR A 21 -6.28 7.57 7.32
N GLN A 22 -7.54 7.46 6.95
CA GLN A 22 -8.48 6.52 7.61
C GLN A 22 -7.96 5.08 7.50
N LEU A 23 -7.40 4.71 6.35
CA LEU A 23 -6.78 3.41 6.18
C LEU A 23 -5.63 3.20 7.18
N LEU A 24 -4.79 4.21 7.40
CA LEU A 24 -3.74 4.13 8.41
C LEU A 24 -4.30 3.88 9.81
N GLN A 25 -5.43 4.46 10.15
CA GLN A 25 -6.05 4.24 11.45
C GLN A 25 -6.43 2.76 11.65
N TYR A 26 -6.99 2.11 10.62
CA TYR A 26 -7.27 0.67 10.67
C TYR A 26 -5.99 -0.14 10.85
N ILE A 27 -4.91 0.25 10.19
CA ILE A 27 -3.61 -0.42 10.33
C ILE A 27 -3.08 -0.27 11.76
N MET A 28 -3.13 0.95 12.30
CA MET A 28 -2.64 1.22 13.64
C MET A 28 -3.46 0.51 14.73
N GLU A 29 -4.72 0.25 14.45
CA GLU A 29 -5.60 -0.53 15.33
C GLU A 29 -5.43 -2.05 15.14
N SER A 30 -4.51 -2.48 14.30
CA SER A 30 -4.26 -3.89 13.98
C SER A 30 -5.45 -4.62 13.36
N ARG A 31 -6.35 -3.89 12.73
CA ARG A 31 -7.51 -4.46 12.01
C ARG A 31 -7.15 -4.90 10.59
N VAL A 32 -6.08 -4.34 10.04
CA VAL A 32 -5.57 -4.62 8.72
C VAL A 32 -4.08 -4.86 8.85
N ASN A 33 -3.58 -5.91 8.22
CA ASN A 33 -2.16 -6.25 8.22
C ASN A 33 -1.58 -5.91 6.85
N VAL A 34 -0.60 -5.01 6.81
CA VAL A 34 0.07 -4.64 5.58
C VAL A 34 1.32 -5.48 5.41
N VAL A 35 1.46 -6.03 4.20
CA VAL A 35 2.62 -6.81 3.80
C VAL A 35 3.43 -5.99 2.78
N ALA A 36 4.73 -6.01 2.91
CA ALA A 36 5.61 -5.33 1.97
C ALA A 36 6.89 -6.15 1.78
N SER A 37 7.54 -5.92 0.63
CA SER A 37 8.88 -6.44 0.38
C SER A 37 9.90 -5.34 0.64
N LYS A 38 11.18 -5.70 0.70
CA LYS A 38 12.26 -4.71 0.81
C LYS A 38 12.20 -3.70 -0.34
N GLU A 39 11.93 -4.18 -1.57
CA GLU A 39 11.83 -3.31 -2.74
C GLU A 39 10.72 -2.28 -2.57
N ILE A 40 9.57 -2.70 -2.06
CA ILE A 40 8.46 -1.80 -1.81
C ILE A 40 8.80 -0.79 -0.71
N VAL A 41 9.39 -1.25 0.39
CA VAL A 41 9.81 -0.37 1.49
C VAL A 41 10.81 0.68 1.01
N ASP A 42 11.78 0.29 0.19
CA ASP A 42 12.75 1.22 -0.38
C ASP A 42 12.06 2.31 -1.19
N GLU A 43 11.03 1.95 -1.97
CA GLU A 43 10.25 2.94 -2.72
C GLU A 43 9.44 3.85 -1.81
N TYR A 44 8.83 3.32 -0.76
CA TYR A 44 8.12 4.13 0.24
C TYR A 44 9.06 5.18 0.84
N GLU A 45 10.24 4.77 1.25
CA GLU A 45 11.23 5.67 1.86
C GLU A 45 11.70 6.74 0.88
N GLU A 46 11.95 6.36 -0.36
CA GLU A 46 12.38 7.30 -1.41
C GLU A 46 11.32 8.36 -1.67
N ILE A 47 10.07 7.96 -1.84
CA ILE A 47 8.99 8.90 -2.16
C ILE A 47 8.67 9.80 -0.98
N VAL A 48 8.64 9.26 0.24
CA VAL A 48 8.41 10.08 1.44
C VAL A 48 9.52 11.10 1.62
N LEU A 49 10.78 10.71 1.42
CA LEU A 49 11.91 11.64 1.49
C LEU A 49 11.78 12.76 0.43
N ARG A 50 11.42 12.39 -0.79
CA ARG A 50 11.23 13.35 -1.88
C ARG A 50 10.13 14.36 -1.55
N LEU A 51 9.02 13.90 -0.99
CA LEU A 51 7.91 14.77 -0.60
C LEU A 51 8.28 15.69 0.57
N LYS A 52 9.06 15.21 1.53
CA LYS A 52 9.57 16.06 2.61
C LYS A 52 10.45 17.19 2.10
N GLN A 53 11.26 16.91 1.09
CA GLN A 53 12.10 17.91 0.45
C GLN A 53 11.29 18.94 -0.33
N LYS A 54 10.23 18.47 -1.02
CA LYS A 54 9.35 19.32 -1.80
C LYS A 54 8.43 20.17 -0.94
N TYR A 55 7.98 19.64 0.20
CA TYR A 55 7.05 20.31 1.09
C TYR A 55 7.61 20.35 2.53
N PRO A 56 8.69 21.12 2.74
CA PRO A 56 9.37 21.10 4.05
C PRO A 56 8.54 21.64 5.20
N ALA A 57 7.48 22.43 4.91
CA ALA A 57 6.59 22.97 5.94
C ALA A 57 5.53 21.96 6.40
N PHE A 58 5.31 20.88 5.66
CA PHE A 58 4.34 19.86 6.06
C PHE A 58 4.94 18.87 7.05
N ASN A 59 4.22 18.63 8.12
CA ASN A 59 4.53 17.57 9.07
C ASN A 59 3.78 16.31 8.65
N THR A 60 4.45 15.16 8.72
CA THR A 60 3.79 13.89 8.46
C THR A 60 2.77 13.60 9.57
N LYS A 61 1.65 12.96 9.19
CA LYS A 61 0.60 12.57 10.15
C LYS A 61 1.10 11.49 11.11
N ILE A 62 2.01 10.66 10.64
CA ILE A 62 2.67 9.63 11.42
C ILE A 62 4.08 9.46 10.87
N PRO A 63 5.11 9.29 11.72
CA PRO A 63 6.45 8.99 11.23
C PRO A 63 6.46 7.69 10.44
N LEU A 64 7.12 7.70 9.28
CA LEU A 64 7.15 6.53 8.41
C LEU A 64 7.70 5.29 9.13
N GLN A 65 8.73 5.46 9.96
CA GLN A 65 9.32 4.33 10.68
C GLN A 65 8.34 3.69 11.66
N ASP A 66 7.50 4.47 12.31
CA ASP A 66 6.47 3.95 13.21
C ASP A 66 5.43 3.14 12.45
N LEU A 67 5.08 3.60 11.25
CA LEU A 67 4.14 2.89 10.39
C LEU A 67 4.76 1.58 9.88
N LEU A 68 5.99 1.65 9.38
CA LEU A 68 6.68 0.46 8.85
C LEU A 68 6.91 -0.62 9.91
N ALA A 69 7.06 -0.21 11.18
CA ALA A 69 7.20 -1.17 12.29
C ALA A 69 5.97 -2.06 12.43
N ARG A 70 4.82 -1.63 11.91
CA ARG A 70 3.57 -2.40 11.92
C ARG A 70 3.42 -3.31 10.71
N PHE A 71 4.24 -3.14 9.67
CA PHE A 71 4.15 -3.93 8.45
C PHE A 71 4.88 -5.26 8.59
N GLU A 72 4.37 -6.28 7.94
CA GLU A 72 5.08 -7.54 7.79
C GLU A 72 5.96 -7.47 6.56
N ILE A 73 7.26 -7.55 6.75
CA ILE A 73 8.23 -7.52 5.66
C ILE A 73 8.55 -8.95 5.25
N ILE A 74 8.30 -9.28 3.99
CA ILE A 74 8.51 -10.63 3.48
C ILE A 74 9.57 -10.62 2.38
N ARG A 75 10.14 -11.79 2.14
CA ARG A 75 11.00 -12.03 0.99
C ARG A 75 10.12 -12.48 -0.17
N VAL A 76 10.28 -11.83 -1.33
CA VAL A 76 9.49 -12.14 -2.52
C VAL A 76 10.35 -12.96 -3.48
N SER A 77 9.80 -14.07 -3.97
CA SER A 77 10.44 -14.93 -4.96
C SER A 77 9.65 -15.06 -6.26
N SER A 78 8.35 -14.80 -6.24
CA SER A 78 7.51 -14.82 -7.43
C SER A 78 7.87 -13.69 -8.39
N GLU A 79 7.85 -13.99 -9.70
CA GLU A 79 8.04 -13.00 -10.74
C GLU A 79 6.73 -12.85 -11.53
N VAL A 80 6.06 -11.72 -11.33
CA VAL A 80 4.80 -11.40 -12.01
C VAL A 80 5.08 -10.36 -13.08
N HIS A 81 4.55 -10.58 -14.29
CA HIS A 81 4.76 -9.70 -15.44
C HIS A 81 3.44 -9.43 -16.16
N VAL A 82 2.52 -8.72 -15.48
CA VAL A 82 1.18 -8.48 -16.04
C VAL A 82 0.77 -7.01 -16.08
N SER A 83 1.43 -6.12 -15.32
CA SER A 83 1.09 -4.71 -15.35
C SER A 83 1.63 -4.03 -16.61
N ARG A 84 0.89 -3.02 -17.12
CA ARG A 84 1.36 -2.19 -18.23
C ARG A 84 2.64 -1.45 -17.86
N ASP A 85 2.80 -1.09 -16.60
CA ASP A 85 4.04 -0.53 -16.08
C ASP A 85 4.77 -1.62 -15.28
N PRO A 86 5.94 -2.11 -15.75
CA PRO A 86 6.66 -3.16 -15.06
C PRO A 86 7.05 -2.81 -13.62
N ASP A 87 7.19 -1.53 -13.28
CA ASP A 87 7.50 -1.12 -11.91
C ASP A 87 6.36 -1.46 -10.94
N ASP A 88 5.14 -1.65 -11.43
CA ASP A 88 4.00 -2.00 -10.60
C ASP A 88 3.92 -3.49 -10.28
N ASP A 89 4.63 -4.33 -11.04
CA ASP A 89 4.60 -5.78 -10.83
C ASP A 89 5.12 -6.21 -9.47
N LYS A 90 5.97 -5.41 -8.82
CA LYS A 90 6.46 -5.73 -7.48
C LYS A 90 5.33 -5.79 -6.44
N PHE A 91 4.27 -4.99 -6.61
CA PHE A 91 3.12 -5.04 -5.70
C PHE A 91 2.34 -6.34 -5.88
N LEU A 92 2.18 -6.80 -7.13
CA LEU A 92 1.53 -8.06 -7.42
C LEU A 92 2.34 -9.25 -6.91
N SER A 93 3.64 -9.26 -7.15
CA SER A 93 4.53 -10.32 -6.66
C SER A 93 4.49 -10.41 -5.14
N CYS A 94 4.52 -9.28 -4.45
CA CYS A 94 4.44 -9.23 -3.01
C CYS A 94 3.08 -9.75 -2.49
N ALA A 95 1.99 -9.37 -3.15
CA ALA A 95 0.66 -9.81 -2.76
C ALA A 95 0.50 -11.33 -2.94
N VAL A 96 1.05 -11.88 -4.01
CA VAL A 96 1.06 -13.33 -4.25
C VAL A 96 1.81 -14.06 -3.14
N ASP A 97 3.07 -13.68 -2.92
CA ASP A 97 3.91 -14.35 -1.92
C ASP A 97 3.45 -14.09 -0.50
N GLY A 98 2.88 -12.92 -0.25
CA GLY A 98 2.33 -12.56 1.06
C GLY A 98 0.95 -13.14 1.33
N LYS A 99 0.36 -13.83 0.36
CA LYS A 99 -1.00 -14.40 0.46
C LYS A 99 -2.01 -13.33 0.85
N CYS A 100 -1.92 -12.18 0.19
CA CYS A 100 -2.80 -11.05 0.43
C CYS A 100 -4.10 -11.21 -0.33
N LEU A 101 -5.17 -10.64 0.21
CA LEU A 101 -6.47 -10.61 -0.44
C LEU A 101 -6.64 -9.40 -1.35
N TYR A 102 -5.97 -8.30 -1.03
CA TYR A 102 -6.16 -7.03 -1.73
C TYR A 102 -4.86 -6.30 -1.96
N ILE A 103 -4.84 -5.53 -3.06
CA ILE A 103 -3.89 -4.44 -3.28
C ILE A 103 -4.69 -3.15 -3.29
N VAL A 104 -4.33 -2.19 -2.45
CA VAL A 104 -4.98 -0.88 -2.41
C VAL A 104 -4.14 0.10 -3.20
N SER A 105 -4.72 0.68 -4.25
CA SER A 105 -4.00 1.51 -5.21
C SER A 105 -4.88 2.63 -5.76
N GLY A 106 -4.25 3.71 -6.20
CA GLY A 106 -4.87 4.76 -7.00
C GLY A 106 -4.33 4.80 -8.42
N ASP A 107 -3.44 3.87 -8.77
CA ASP A 107 -2.81 3.83 -10.09
C ASP A 107 -3.69 3.11 -11.09
N ASN A 108 -3.99 3.77 -12.22
CA ASN A 108 -4.83 3.20 -13.26
C ASN A 108 -4.26 1.93 -13.87
N ASP A 109 -2.94 1.79 -13.95
CA ASP A 109 -2.32 0.59 -14.50
C ASP A 109 -2.56 -0.63 -13.62
N LEU A 110 -2.54 -0.48 -12.31
CA LEU A 110 -2.88 -1.54 -11.37
C LEU A 110 -4.40 -1.78 -11.34
N LEU A 111 -5.18 -0.71 -11.20
CA LEU A 111 -6.63 -0.82 -11.11
C LEU A 111 -7.24 -1.46 -12.35
N SER A 112 -6.65 -1.24 -13.55
CA SER A 112 -7.15 -1.84 -14.80
C SER A 112 -7.02 -3.36 -14.84
N ILE A 113 -6.13 -3.93 -14.03
CA ILE A 113 -6.00 -5.39 -13.91
C ILE A 113 -7.24 -5.97 -13.21
N GLY A 114 -7.79 -5.24 -12.23
CA GLY A 114 -8.98 -5.63 -11.49
C GLY A 114 -8.74 -6.71 -10.46
N SER A 115 -8.31 -7.89 -10.89
CA SER A 115 -7.94 -8.97 -10.00
C SER A 115 -6.87 -9.85 -10.65
N TYR A 116 -6.07 -10.50 -9.81
CA TYR A 116 -5.02 -11.39 -10.25
C TYR A 116 -4.85 -12.51 -9.22
N GLU A 117 -5.06 -13.74 -9.65
CA GLU A 117 -4.91 -14.94 -8.80
C GLU A 117 -5.64 -14.82 -7.46
N GLY A 118 -6.88 -14.32 -7.51
CA GLY A 118 -7.69 -14.15 -6.30
C GLY A 118 -7.39 -12.89 -5.50
N ILE A 119 -6.41 -12.09 -5.93
CA ILE A 119 -6.08 -10.82 -5.30
C ILE A 119 -6.87 -9.73 -6.02
N GLU A 120 -7.69 -9.00 -5.27
CA GLU A 120 -8.49 -7.93 -5.85
C GLU A 120 -7.77 -6.59 -5.67
N ILE A 121 -7.77 -5.76 -6.73
CA ILE A 121 -7.12 -4.45 -6.71
C ILE A 121 -8.19 -3.39 -6.57
N LEU A 122 -8.17 -2.63 -5.48
CA LEU A 122 -9.21 -1.68 -5.11
C LEU A 122 -8.62 -0.29 -4.84
N THR A 123 -9.46 0.72 -5.04
CA THR A 123 -9.16 2.06 -4.51
C THR A 123 -9.30 2.07 -2.99
N VAL A 124 -8.74 3.10 -2.36
CA VAL A 124 -8.91 3.30 -0.91
C VAL A 124 -10.39 3.37 -0.55
N ALA A 125 -11.18 4.12 -1.32
CA ALA A 125 -12.62 4.27 -1.04
C ALA A 125 -13.34 2.93 -1.06
N ASP A 126 -13.08 2.11 -2.09
CA ASP A 126 -13.73 0.80 -2.20
C ASP A 126 -13.27 -0.15 -1.10
N PHE A 127 -11.97 -0.10 -0.76
CA PHE A 127 -11.45 -0.93 0.32
C PHE A 127 -12.06 -0.56 1.67
N LEU A 128 -12.16 0.72 1.99
CA LEU A 128 -12.80 1.19 3.23
C LEU A 128 -14.25 0.76 3.29
N ASN A 129 -14.97 0.82 2.18
CA ASN A 129 -16.35 0.33 2.12
C ASN A 129 -16.44 -1.16 2.46
N ARG A 130 -15.48 -1.96 1.98
CA ARG A 130 -15.40 -3.39 2.32
C ARG A 130 -15.17 -3.60 3.81
N LEU A 131 -14.29 -2.81 4.41
CA LEU A 131 -14.00 -2.90 5.84
C LEU A 131 -15.22 -2.55 6.69
N GLU A 132 -15.93 -1.49 6.35
CA GLU A 132 -17.10 -1.05 7.10
C GLU A 132 -18.20 -2.08 7.11
N LYS A 133 -18.35 -2.85 6.03
CA LYS A 133 -19.34 -3.94 5.96
C LYS A 133 -18.96 -5.15 6.81
N LYS A 134 -17.68 -5.33 7.11
CA LYS A 134 -17.18 -6.45 7.92
C LYS A 134 -17.11 -6.15 9.41
N PHE A 135 -16.97 -4.88 9.73
CA PHE A 135 -16.84 -4.41 11.09
C PHE A 135 -18.02 -3.51 11.48
#